data_d742fbeaf50a8b508c4f89249c5d73be
#
_entry.id   d742fbeaf50a8b508c4f89249c5d73be
#
_cell.length_a   1.000
_cell.length_b   1.000
_cell.length_c   1.000
_cell.angle_alpha   90.00
_cell.angle_beta   90.00
_cell.angle_gamma   90.00
#
_symmetry.space_group_name_H-M   'P 1'
#
loop_
_entity.id
_entity.type
_entity.pdbx_description
1 polymer ?
#
loop_
_entity_poly.entity_id
_entity_poly.type
_entity_poly.pdbx_seq_one_letter_code
_entity_poly.pdbx_strand_id
1 'polypeptide(L)'
;EFGAALIDQGPWMRIKHPKTGQAIVIKDVIADAFLQQILLRPEEYSVIATLNLNGDYVSDALAAQVGGIGIAPGANLSDTVAMFEATHGTAPKYAGQDMVNPGSIILSAEMMLRHLGWAEAADLIIKGMNGAIQARTVTYDFARKMKGAKKVSCSAFGDALIRHMTGRPSATRVGKAVGKKAVRRKSARPG
;
A
#
# COMPACT_ATOMS: atom_id res chain seq x y z
N GLU A 1 7.71 24.36 -21.40
CA GLU A 1 6.68 25.22 -20.79
C GLU A 1 7.05 25.70 -19.38
N PHE A 2 7.83 24.94 -18.60
CA PHE A 2 8.19 25.27 -17.20
C PHE A 2 9.61 25.81 -17.02
N GLY A 3 10.21 26.39 -18.08
CA GLY A 3 11.57 26.92 -18.02
C GLY A 3 12.64 25.86 -17.73
N ALA A 4 12.47 24.66 -18.30
CA ALA A 4 13.40 23.56 -18.13
C ALA A 4 14.80 23.94 -18.69
N ALA A 5 15.86 23.64 -17.92
CA ALA A 5 17.23 23.80 -18.31
C ALA A 5 17.95 22.46 -18.20
N LEU A 6 18.78 22.13 -19.21
CA LEU A 6 19.62 20.94 -19.16
C LEU A 6 20.68 21.07 -18.05
N ILE A 7 20.98 19.95 -17.40
CA ILE A 7 22.03 19.86 -16.39
C ILE A 7 23.25 19.23 -17.06
N ASP A 8 24.39 19.90 -17.01
CA ASP A 8 25.71 19.42 -17.45
C ASP A 8 25.72 18.82 -18.87
N GLN A 9 24.92 19.40 -19.79
CA GLN A 9 24.76 18.92 -21.19
C GLN A 9 24.26 17.46 -21.31
N GLY A 10 23.80 16.88 -20.20
CA GLY A 10 23.27 15.52 -20.16
C GLY A 10 21.76 15.47 -20.46
N PRO A 11 21.16 14.28 -20.45
CA PRO A 11 19.74 14.09 -20.71
C PRO A 11 18.84 14.53 -19.53
N TRP A 12 19.41 15.05 -18.45
CA TRP A 12 18.69 15.48 -17.27
C TRP A 12 18.31 16.94 -17.35
N MET A 13 17.14 17.26 -16.80
CA MET A 13 16.62 18.62 -16.80
C MET A 13 16.32 19.08 -15.38
N ARG A 14 16.47 20.39 -15.15
CA ARG A 14 16.04 21.04 -13.91
C ARG A 14 14.92 22.01 -14.23
N ILE A 15 13.83 21.91 -13.46
CA ILE A 15 12.72 22.85 -13.50
C ILE A 15 12.46 23.41 -12.09
N LYS A 16 11.70 24.50 -12.02
CA LYS A 16 11.16 24.99 -10.75
C LYS A 16 9.69 24.63 -10.64
N HIS A 17 9.30 24.09 -9.49
CA HIS A 17 7.89 23.80 -9.22
C HIS A 17 7.08 25.10 -9.28
N PRO A 18 5.99 25.20 -10.07
CA PRO A 18 5.30 26.45 -10.36
C PRO A 18 4.69 27.13 -9.13
N LYS A 19 4.27 26.34 -8.13
CA LYS A 19 3.64 26.89 -6.91
C LYS A 19 4.63 27.13 -5.76
N THR A 20 5.66 26.27 -5.61
CA THR A 20 6.56 26.32 -4.45
C THR A 20 7.93 26.92 -4.77
N GLY A 21 8.29 27.04 -6.04
CA GLY A 21 9.62 27.45 -6.48
C GLY A 21 10.74 26.44 -6.24
N GLN A 22 10.42 25.29 -5.64
CA GLN A 22 11.39 24.23 -5.35
C GLN A 22 11.98 23.67 -6.64
N ALA A 23 13.28 23.40 -6.64
CA ALA A 23 13.94 22.75 -7.78
C ALA A 23 13.52 21.28 -7.89
N ILE A 24 13.13 20.87 -9.09
CA ILE A 24 12.84 19.49 -9.45
C ILE A 24 13.84 19.06 -10.52
N VAL A 25 14.48 17.92 -10.31
CA VAL A 25 15.35 17.28 -11.29
C VAL A 25 14.59 16.18 -12.00
N ILE A 26 14.49 16.27 -13.32
CA ILE A 26 13.88 15.25 -14.16
C ILE A 26 15.02 14.47 -14.81
N LYS A 27 15.09 13.17 -14.51
CA LYS A 27 16.08 12.25 -15.03
C LYS A 27 15.43 11.38 -16.12
N ASP A 28 15.96 11.39 -17.32
CA ASP A 28 15.69 10.35 -18.30
C ASP A 28 16.73 9.25 -18.11
N VAL A 29 16.29 8.04 -17.80
CA VAL A 29 17.19 6.94 -17.43
C VAL A 29 16.82 5.69 -18.21
N ILE A 30 17.81 5.07 -18.85
CA ILE A 30 17.66 3.80 -19.56
C ILE A 30 17.27 2.72 -18.57
N ALA A 31 16.33 1.83 -18.95
CA ALA A 31 15.67 0.89 -18.05
C ALA A 31 16.63 -0.04 -17.28
N ASP A 32 17.67 -0.56 -17.93
CA ASP A 32 18.66 -1.43 -17.28
C ASP A 32 19.49 -0.68 -16.23
N ALA A 33 19.91 0.55 -16.54
CA ALA A 33 20.59 1.42 -15.60
C ALA A 33 19.66 1.81 -14.43
N PHE A 34 18.37 2.09 -14.71
CA PHE A 34 17.38 2.39 -13.68
C PHE A 34 17.20 1.23 -12.70
N LEU A 35 17.03 0.00 -13.21
CA LEU A 35 16.85 -1.18 -12.36
C LEU A 35 18.04 -1.40 -11.40
N GLN A 36 19.24 -1.07 -11.83
CA GLN A 36 20.42 -1.11 -10.97
C GLN A 36 20.42 0.04 -9.95
N GLN A 37 20.17 1.26 -10.43
CA GLN A 37 20.23 2.47 -9.60
C GLN A 37 19.18 2.49 -8.49
N ILE A 38 17.96 2.07 -8.77
CA ILE A 38 16.87 2.06 -7.77
C ILE A 38 17.14 1.10 -6.60
N LEU A 39 17.98 0.07 -6.83
CA LEU A 39 18.41 -0.83 -5.77
C LEU A 39 19.59 -0.30 -4.96
N LEU A 40 20.53 0.40 -5.62
CA LEU A 40 21.77 0.87 -5.01
C LEU A 40 21.62 2.25 -4.38
N ARG A 41 20.75 3.11 -4.93
CA ARG A 41 20.60 4.52 -4.56
C ARG A 41 19.12 4.95 -4.62
N PRO A 42 18.21 4.27 -3.90
CA PRO A 42 16.77 4.55 -3.95
C PRO A 42 16.42 5.99 -3.53
N GLU A 43 17.22 6.60 -2.66
CA GLU A 43 17.05 7.97 -2.18
C GLU A 43 17.17 9.04 -3.27
N GLU A 44 17.73 8.71 -4.43
CA GLU A 44 17.80 9.63 -5.57
C GLU A 44 16.46 9.76 -6.31
N TYR A 45 15.48 8.91 -6.03
CA TYR A 45 14.21 8.82 -6.74
C TYR A 45 13.04 9.15 -5.81
N SER A 46 12.33 10.24 -6.11
CA SER A 46 11.13 10.62 -5.37
C SER A 46 9.86 10.16 -6.08
N VAL A 47 9.84 10.26 -7.41
CA VAL A 47 8.71 9.86 -8.28
C VAL A 47 9.28 9.19 -9.51
N ILE A 48 8.66 8.10 -9.92
CA ILE A 48 9.02 7.34 -11.12
C ILE A 48 7.84 7.41 -12.09
N ALA A 49 8.06 7.98 -13.28
CA ALA A 49 7.10 8.01 -14.36
C ALA A 49 7.51 6.99 -15.43
N THR A 50 6.64 6.05 -15.74
CA THR A 50 6.92 4.99 -16.70
C THR A 50 5.64 4.48 -17.36
N LEU A 51 5.76 3.65 -18.39
CA LEU A 51 4.63 2.99 -19.01
C LEU A 51 4.08 1.89 -18.08
N ASN A 52 2.79 1.55 -18.27
CA ASN A 52 2.02 0.65 -17.42
C ASN A 52 2.77 -0.66 -17.09
N LEU A 53 3.14 -1.44 -18.10
CA LEU A 53 3.77 -2.74 -17.89
C LEU A 53 5.09 -2.66 -17.10
N ASN A 54 5.93 -1.68 -17.42
CA ASN A 54 7.18 -1.46 -16.69
C ASN A 54 6.92 -0.98 -15.26
N GLY A 55 5.89 -0.15 -15.08
CA GLY A 55 5.44 0.32 -13.77
C GLY A 55 5.00 -0.82 -12.88
N ASP A 56 4.20 -1.75 -13.39
CA ASP A 56 3.73 -2.94 -12.67
C ASP A 56 4.91 -3.80 -12.19
N TYR A 57 5.86 -4.09 -13.07
CA TYR A 57 7.04 -4.87 -12.68
C TYR A 57 7.92 -4.17 -11.65
N VAL A 58 8.15 -2.88 -11.83
CA VAL A 58 9.01 -2.09 -10.93
C VAL A 58 8.34 -1.93 -9.57
N SER A 59 7.05 -1.59 -9.52
CA SER A 59 6.34 -1.37 -8.26
C SER A 59 6.29 -2.65 -7.41
N ASP A 60 6.02 -3.81 -8.02
CA ASP A 60 6.01 -5.09 -7.32
C ASP A 60 7.41 -5.50 -6.82
N ALA A 61 8.44 -5.27 -7.63
CA ALA A 61 9.84 -5.53 -7.23
C ALA A 61 10.27 -4.65 -6.05
N LEU A 62 9.89 -3.37 -6.06
CA LEU A 62 10.18 -2.44 -4.96
C LEU A 62 9.35 -2.77 -3.71
N ALA A 63 8.08 -3.11 -3.87
CA ALA A 63 7.24 -3.54 -2.76
C ALA A 63 7.82 -4.78 -2.05
N ALA A 64 8.40 -5.72 -2.81
CA ALA A 64 9.03 -6.91 -2.24
C ALA A 64 10.19 -6.58 -1.30
N GLN A 65 10.92 -5.49 -1.54
CA GLN A 65 12.06 -5.08 -0.71
C GLN A 65 11.63 -4.47 0.63
N VAL A 66 10.52 -3.74 0.65
CA VAL A 66 10.04 -3.04 1.85
C VAL A 66 9.05 -3.86 2.69
N GLY A 67 8.59 -5.01 2.22
CA GLY A 67 7.69 -5.86 3.01
C GLY A 67 6.84 -6.81 2.18
N GLY A 68 6.67 -6.53 0.92
CA GLY A 68 5.85 -7.28 -0.04
C GLY A 68 4.63 -6.49 -0.50
N ILE A 69 3.94 -7.01 -1.49
CA ILE A 69 2.78 -6.35 -2.12
C ILE A 69 1.58 -6.16 -1.16
N GLY A 70 1.57 -6.85 -0.01
CA GLY A 70 0.52 -6.69 1.00
C GLY A 70 0.48 -5.32 1.68
N ILE A 71 1.44 -4.42 1.40
CA ILE A 71 1.47 -3.04 1.91
C ILE A 71 1.54 -1.99 0.79
N ALA A 72 1.59 -2.39 -0.46
CA ALA A 72 1.65 -1.46 -1.58
C ALA A 72 0.25 -0.95 -1.92
N PRO A 73 -0.04 0.36 -1.80
CA PRO A 73 -1.31 0.92 -2.22
C PRO A 73 -1.38 1.09 -3.73
N GLY A 74 -2.60 1.10 -4.28
CA GLY A 74 -2.86 1.34 -5.69
C GLY A 74 -3.95 2.38 -5.91
N ALA A 75 -3.79 3.16 -6.99
CA ALA A 75 -4.80 4.08 -7.47
C ALA A 75 -4.76 4.19 -8.99
N ASN A 76 -5.93 4.25 -9.60
CA ASN A 76 -6.12 4.55 -11.02
C ASN A 76 -6.89 5.86 -11.12
N LEU A 77 -6.26 6.86 -11.70
CA LEU A 77 -6.78 8.22 -11.74
C LEU A 77 -7.01 8.66 -13.19
N SER A 78 -8.16 9.29 -13.42
CA SER A 78 -8.47 10.03 -14.66
C SER A 78 -8.87 11.46 -14.30
N ASP A 79 -9.22 12.25 -15.32
CA ASP A 79 -9.66 13.63 -15.08
C ASP A 79 -10.97 13.74 -14.27
N THR A 80 -11.79 12.68 -14.27
CA THR A 80 -13.14 12.72 -13.69
C THR A 80 -13.41 11.60 -12.70
N VAL A 81 -12.62 10.53 -12.70
CA VAL A 81 -12.83 9.34 -11.87
C VAL A 81 -11.52 8.93 -11.18
N ALA A 82 -11.62 8.57 -9.93
CA ALA A 82 -10.52 7.98 -9.16
C ALA A 82 -10.96 6.63 -8.58
N MET A 83 -10.15 5.59 -8.78
CA MET A 83 -10.35 4.26 -8.21
C MET A 83 -9.15 3.93 -7.33
N PHE A 84 -9.41 3.45 -6.13
CA PHE A 84 -8.38 3.07 -5.16
C PHE A 84 -8.55 1.60 -4.81
N GLU A 85 -7.51 0.82 -5.02
CA GLU A 85 -7.56 -0.63 -4.87
C GLU A 85 -6.25 -1.18 -4.30
N ALA A 86 -6.29 -2.40 -3.78
CA ALA A 86 -5.06 -3.11 -3.45
C ALA A 86 -4.33 -3.52 -4.73
N THR A 87 -3.00 -3.40 -4.76
CA THR A 87 -2.19 -3.78 -5.94
C THR A 87 -2.12 -5.29 -6.18
N HIS A 88 -2.38 -6.09 -5.13
CA HIS A 88 -2.35 -7.56 -5.24
C HIS A 88 -3.71 -8.13 -5.68
N GLY A 89 -3.69 -9.33 -6.27
CA GLY A 89 -4.88 -10.09 -6.62
C GLY A 89 -5.60 -10.72 -5.42
N THR A 90 -6.60 -11.56 -5.70
CA THR A 90 -7.51 -12.16 -4.70
C THR A 90 -6.88 -13.24 -3.82
N ALA A 91 -5.71 -13.78 -4.20
CA ALA A 91 -4.96 -14.80 -3.46
C ALA A 91 -5.84 -15.94 -2.88
N PRO A 92 -6.56 -16.70 -3.71
CA PRO A 92 -7.62 -17.63 -3.29
C PRO A 92 -7.14 -18.71 -2.31
N LYS A 93 -5.86 -19.08 -2.35
CA LYS A 93 -5.28 -20.05 -1.40
C LYS A 93 -5.30 -19.57 0.05
N TYR A 94 -5.46 -18.28 0.31
CA TYR A 94 -5.52 -17.70 1.65
C TYR A 94 -6.95 -17.36 2.10
N ALA A 95 -7.93 -17.61 1.23
CA ALA A 95 -9.33 -17.29 1.53
C ALA A 95 -9.80 -17.99 2.82
N GLY A 96 -10.46 -17.25 3.70
CA GLY A 96 -10.98 -17.75 4.97
C GLY A 96 -9.97 -18.01 6.07
N GLN A 97 -8.67 -17.77 5.86
CA GLN A 97 -7.61 -18.06 6.85
C GLN A 97 -7.32 -16.90 7.82
N ASP A 98 -7.88 -15.73 7.61
CA ASP A 98 -7.62 -14.51 8.40
C ASP A 98 -6.11 -14.21 8.58
N MET A 99 -5.31 -14.40 7.53
CA MET A 99 -3.86 -14.42 7.64
C MET A 99 -3.15 -13.30 6.89
N VAL A 100 -3.70 -12.85 5.74
CA VAL A 100 -3.01 -11.89 4.86
C VAL A 100 -2.88 -10.51 5.50
N ASN A 101 -1.86 -9.76 5.06
CA ASN A 101 -1.69 -8.37 5.47
C ASN A 101 -2.74 -7.48 4.77
N PRO A 102 -3.59 -6.74 5.49
CA PRO A 102 -4.57 -5.84 4.88
C PRO A 102 -3.99 -4.46 4.55
N GLY A 103 -2.69 -4.26 4.72
CA GLY A 103 -2.03 -2.95 4.60
C GLY A 103 -2.23 -2.30 3.24
N SER A 104 -2.20 -3.07 2.15
CA SER A 104 -2.38 -2.55 0.79
C SER A 104 -3.74 -1.85 0.64
N ILE A 105 -4.85 -2.50 0.96
CA ILE A 105 -6.17 -1.89 0.84
C ILE A 105 -6.38 -0.75 1.86
N ILE A 106 -5.79 -0.84 3.05
CA ILE A 106 -5.86 0.21 4.07
C ILE A 106 -5.12 1.47 3.61
N LEU A 107 -3.93 1.31 3.02
CA LEU A 107 -3.16 2.43 2.48
C LEU A 107 -3.78 3.00 1.20
N SER A 108 -4.44 2.16 0.38
CA SER A 108 -5.25 2.65 -0.74
C SER A 108 -6.42 3.51 -0.26
N ALA A 109 -7.08 3.12 0.83
CA ALA A 109 -8.11 3.94 1.47
C ALA A 109 -7.53 5.24 2.05
N GLU A 110 -6.32 5.22 2.58
CA GLU A 110 -5.61 6.42 3.02
C GLU A 110 -5.40 7.41 1.85
N MET A 111 -4.91 6.92 0.69
CA MET A 111 -4.77 7.72 -0.52
C MET A 111 -6.12 8.29 -0.99
N MET A 112 -7.19 7.51 -0.92
CA MET A 112 -8.56 7.97 -1.24
C MET A 112 -8.98 9.13 -0.33
N LEU A 113 -8.75 9.02 0.97
CA LEU A 113 -9.08 10.08 1.92
C LEU A 113 -8.32 11.37 1.62
N ARG A 114 -7.03 11.28 1.27
CA ARG A 114 -6.26 12.46 0.83
C ARG A 114 -6.80 13.06 -0.46
N HIS A 115 -7.18 12.22 -1.42
CA HIS A 115 -7.79 12.67 -2.67
C HIS A 115 -9.09 13.44 -2.42
N LEU A 116 -9.90 13.00 -1.44
CA LEU A 116 -11.13 13.67 -1.02
C LEU A 116 -10.89 14.93 -0.14
N GLY A 117 -9.64 15.24 0.20
CA GLY A 117 -9.31 16.36 1.08
C GLY A 117 -9.47 16.06 2.58
N TRP A 118 -9.68 14.80 2.98
CA TRP A 118 -9.87 14.38 4.37
C TRP A 118 -8.52 14.02 5.03
N ALA A 119 -7.62 14.96 5.04
CA ALA A 119 -6.24 14.76 5.46
C ALA A 119 -6.12 14.24 6.90
N GLU A 120 -6.93 14.75 7.84
CA GLU A 120 -6.91 14.31 9.24
C GLU A 120 -7.28 12.83 9.39
N ALA A 121 -8.26 12.35 8.61
CA ALA A 121 -8.65 10.94 8.62
C ALA A 121 -7.53 10.05 8.03
N ALA A 122 -6.87 10.52 6.96
CA ALA A 122 -5.72 9.85 6.36
C ALA A 122 -4.56 9.75 7.36
N ASP A 123 -4.26 10.83 8.07
CA ASP A 123 -3.19 10.88 9.08
C ASP A 123 -3.44 9.91 10.24
N LEU A 124 -4.70 9.68 10.63
CA LEU A 124 -5.05 8.67 11.63
C LEU A 124 -4.72 7.25 11.16
N ILE A 125 -4.92 6.94 9.88
CA ILE A 125 -4.52 5.64 9.30
C ILE A 125 -3.01 5.47 9.39
N ILE A 126 -2.24 6.46 8.96
CA ILE A 126 -0.78 6.42 9.04
C ILE A 126 -0.30 6.28 10.48
N LYS A 127 -0.89 7.02 11.41
CA LYS A 127 -0.59 6.92 12.85
C LYS A 127 -0.85 5.50 13.38
N GLY A 128 -2.00 4.92 13.01
CA GLY A 128 -2.36 3.55 13.39
C GLY A 128 -1.37 2.52 12.85
N MET A 129 -1.03 2.62 11.57
CA MET A 129 -0.07 1.74 10.90
C MET A 129 1.31 1.81 11.57
N ASN A 130 1.85 3.01 11.73
CA ASN A 130 3.14 3.24 12.37
C ASN A 130 3.15 2.69 13.81
N GLY A 131 2.10 2.95 14.58
CA GLY A 131 1.97 2.47 15.95
C GLY A 131 1.98 0.94 16.06
N ALA A 132 1.23 0.25 15.20
CA ALA A 132 1.20 -1.22 15.18
C ALA A 132 2.56 -1.82 14.80
N ILE A 133 3.23 -1.24 13.78
CA ILE A 133 4.56 -1.68 13.33
C ILE A 133 5.62 -1.43 14.41
N GLN A 134 5.64 -0.25 15.03
CA GLN A 134 6.57 0.08 16.12
C GLN A 134 6.36 -0.82 17.35
N ALA A 135 5.10 -1.13 17.67
CA ALA A 135 4.74 -2.11 18.72
C ALA A 135 5.03 -3.56 18.31
N ARG A 136 5.58 -3.79 17.10
CA ARG A 136 5.88 -5.11 16.54
C ARG A 136 4.70 -6.07 16.54
N THR A 137 3.47 -5.55 16.47
CA THR A 137 2.23 -6.34 16.39
C THR A 137 1.80 -6.36 14.93
N VAL A 138 2.21 -7.39 14.20
CA VAL A 138 2.21 -7.39 12.73
C VAL A 138 1.76 -8.74 12.15
N THR A 139 1.37 -8.75 10.88
CA THR A 139 1.03 -9.95 10.13
C THR A 139 2.26 -10.81 9.82
N TYR A 140 2.04 -12.02 9.30
CA TYR A 140 3.08 -13.04 9.10
C TYR A 140 4.24 -12.59 8.20
N ASP A 141 3.96 -11.75 7.21
CA ASP A 141 4.91 -11.24 6.22
C ASP A 141 5.95 -10.32 6.85
N PHE A 142 5.52 -9.42 7.74
CA PHE A 142 6.43 -8.61 8.53
C PHE A 142 7.08 -9.40 9.67
N ALA A 143 6.32 -10.25 10.36
CA ALA A 143 6.82 -10.99 11.52
C ALA A 143 8.05 -11.85 11.17
N ARG A 144 8.10 -12.45 9.97
CA ARG A 144 9.26 -13.25 9.51
C ARG A 144 10.53 -12.43 9.29
N LYS A 145 10.41 -11.10 9.13
CA LYS A 145 11.54 -10.18 8.90
C LYS A 145 11.89 -9.35 10.12
N MET A 146 11.05 -9.35 11.17
CA MET A 146 11.22 -8.51 12.37
C MET A 146 11.50 -9.35 13.60
N LYS A 147 12.73 -9.31 14.12
CA LYS A 147 13.09 -10.02 15.35
C LYS A 147 12.22 -9.56 16.53
N GLY A 148 11.62 -10.51 17.23
CA GLY A 148 10.75 -10.24 18.39
C GLY A 148 9.36 -9.68 18.03
N ALA A 149 8.93 -9.83 16.79
CA ALA A 149 7.59 -9.44 16.41
C ALA A 149 6.53 -10.43 16.92
N LYS A 150 5.40 -9.89 17.35
CA LYS A 150 4.18 -10.65 17.67
C LYS A 150 3.40 -10.83 16.38
N LYS A 151 3.38 -12.04 15.84
CA LYS A 151 2.55 -12.39 14.68
C LYS A 151 1.08 -12.40 15.08
N VAL A 152 0.25 -11.68 14.32
CA VAL A 152 -1.21 -11.61 14.50
C VAL A 152 -1.93 -11.92 13.19
N SER A 153 -3.24 -12.19 13.28
CA SER A 153 -4.11 -12.39 12.11
C SER A 153 -4.41 -11.07 11.40
N CYS A 154 -5.01 -11.15 10.22
CA CYS A 154 -5.48 -9.98 9.45
C CYS A 154 -6.42 -9.10 10.29
N SER A 155 -7.47 -9.68 10.89
CA SER A 155 -8.43 -8.97 11.73
C SER A 155 -7.79 -8.37 12.97
N ALA A 156 -6.92 -9.11 13.66
CA ALA A 156 -6.21 -8.62 14.84
C ALA A 156 -5.20 -7.51 14.51
N PHE A 157 -4.65 -7.49 13.31
CA PHE A 157 -3.81 -6.38 12.85
C PHE A 157 -4.66 -5.12 12.64
N GLY A 158 -5.84 -5.24 12.04
CA GLY A 158 -6.81 -4.14 11.94
C GLY A 158 -7.17 -3.55 13.30
N ASP A 159 -7.46 -4.41 14.29
CA ASP A 159 -7.70 -3.98 15.67
C ASP A 159 -6.49 -3.27 16.28
N ALA A 160 -5.27 -3.71 15.99
CA ALA A 160 -4.05 -3.05 16.44
C ALA A 160 -3.92 -1.64 15.85
N LEU A 161 -4.20 -1.47 14.56
CA LEU A 161 -4.22 -0.15 13.93
C LEU A 161 -5.21 0.79 14.63
N ILE A 162 -6.45 0.35 14.82
CA ILE A 162 -7.51 1.15 15.47
C ILE A 162 -7.08 1.61 16.87
N ARG A 163 -6.46 0.73 17.66
CA ARG A 163 -5.93 1.11 18.98
C ARG A 163 -4.92 2.24 18.93
N HIS A 164 -4.04 2.22 17.95
CA HIS A 164 -3.02 3.25 17.80
C HIS A 164 -3.54 4.56 17.18
N MET A 165 -4.63 4.51 16.41
CA MET A 165 -5.31 5.72 15.94
C MET A 165 -5.86 6.55 17.10
N THR A 166 -6.57 5.89 18.02
CA THR A 166 -7.38 6.57 19.04
C THR A 166 -6.70 6.70 20.40
N GLY A 167 -5.61 5.94 20.64
CA GLY A 167 -4.96 5.87 21.94
C GLY A 167 -5.83 5.17 23.02
N ARG A 168 -6.98 4.58 22.66
CA ARG A 168 -7.84 3.84 23.56
C ARG A 168 -7.51 2.35 23.57
N PRO A 169 -7.52 1.65 24.74
CA PRO A 169 -7.49 0.19 24.75
C PRO A 169 -8.74 -0.34 24.05
N SER A 170 -8.56 -1.27 23.11
CA SER A 170 -9.69 -1.88 22.40
C SER A 170 -10.54 -2.67 23.40
N ALA A 171 -11.84 -2.38 23.44
CA ALA A 171 -12.80 -3.35 23.92
C ALA A 171 -12.77 -4.53 22.96
N THR A 172 -12.36 -5.69 23.44
CA THR A 172 -12.32 -6.95 22.69
C THR A 172 -13.72 -7.17 22.09
N ARG A 173 -13.88 -7.02 20.79
CA ARG A 173 -15.10 -7.50 20.12
C ARG A 173 -15.08 -9.02 20.23
N VAL A 174 -15.79 -9.53 21.22
CA VAL A 174 -16.16 -10.94 21.28
C VAL A 174 -17.02 -11.19 20.04
N GLY A 175 -16.44 -11.89 19.06
CA GLY A 175 -17.13 -12.27 17.84
C GLY A 175 -18.35 -13.10 18.19
N LYS A 176 -19.55 -12.58 18.02
CA LYS A 176 -20.75 -13.41 17.90
C LYS A 176 -20.57 -14.23 16.63
N ALA A 177 -20.31 -15.51 16.82
CA ALA A 177 -20.33 -16.50 15.76
C ALA A 177 -21.69 -16.39 15.05
N VAL A 178 -21.66 -15.98 13.77
CA VAL A 178 -22.84 -16.06 12.90
C VAL A 178 -23.10 -17.54 12.67
N GLY A 179 -24.13 -18.06 13.31
CA GLY A 179 -24.56 -19.45 13.20
C GLY A 179 -24.81 -19.81 11.73
N LYS A 180 -24.07 -20.78 11.21
CA LYS A 180 -24.32 -21.39 9.91
C LYS A 180 -25.69 -22.05 9.93
N LYS A 181 -26.73 -21.41 9.39
CA LYS A 181 -27.96 -22.10 9.00
C LYS A 181 -27.64 -22.95 7.78
N ALA A 182 -27.56 -24.25 7.98
CA ALA A 182 -27.47 -25.22 6.92
C ALA A 182 -28.76 -25.16 6.07
N VAL A 183 -28.64 -24.70 4.84
CA VAL A 183 -29.70 -24.80 3.83
C VAL A 183 -29.74 -26.25 3.35
N ARG A 184 -30.71 -27.01 3.85
CA ARG A 184 -31.03 -28.37 3.41
C ARG A 184 -31.63 -28.31 1.99
N ARG A 185 -30.85 -28.59 0.97
CA ARG A 185 -31.37 -28.81 -0.39
C ARG A 185 -32.13 -30.12 -0.42
N LYS A 186 -33.45 -30.06 -0.62
CA LYS A 186 -34.27 -31.22 -0.99
C LYS A 186 -33.94 -31.57 -2.43
N SER A 187 -33.40 -32.77 -2.63
CA SER A 187 -33.26 -33.39 -3.96
C SER A 187 -34.65 -33.86 -4.41
N ALA A 188 -35.19 -33.24 -5.46
CA ALA A 188 -36.32 -33.81 -6.21
C ALA A 188 -35.74 -34.82 -7.22
N ARG A 189 -36.21 -36.05 -7.15
CA ARG A 189 -36.03 -37.06 -8.19
C ARG A 189 -37.10 -36.86 -9.26
N PRO A 190 -36.77 -36.97 -10.56
CA PRO A 190 -37.78 -37.09 -11.59
C PRO A 190 -38.25 -38.52 -11.70
N GLY A 191 -39.56 -38.68 -11.88
CA GLY A 191 -40.20 -39.88 -12.38
C GLY A 191 -40.18 -39.89 -13.92
#